data_ce4073519d8b5fd26875a03af2ae176f
#
_entry.id   ce4073519d8b5fd26875a03af2ae176f
#
_cell.length_a   1.000
_cell.length_b   1.000
_cell.length_c   1.000
_cell.angle_alpha   90.00
_cell.angle_beta   90.00
_cell.angle_gamma   90.00
#
_symmetry.space_group_name_H-M   'P 1'
#
loop_
_entity.id
_entity.type
_entity.pdbx_description
1 polymer ?
#
loop_
_entity_poly.entity_id
_entity_poly.type
_entity_poly.pdbx_seq_one_letter_code
_entity_poly.pdbx_strand_id
1 'polypeptide(L)'
;NVSRYVALLEQQLNLRLLERTTRKMTPTTAGKQLYQSITPLTQGVNEALEEVSLYGNSLSGHLKIILPDLPFMAEIIADFCLQHPRIQLSCDTQLNPDEGLLDGFDLVLNFGRGPLEDSGWVAKEILRWPSCVVAAPQLLKNHLLPRSLDELSTVPCITSLSVLQGMPWRFKQNQTIQVQFNYKVNSGNMARAAALKGLGFAILPTHACQSDIDKGLLIKIDLNCEPEDLVLYALYSGKKYPLEKVKVFLEHLQLGLVGLE
;
A
#
# COMPACT_ATOMS: atom_id res chain seq x y z
N ASN A 1 -29.14 13.47 9.94
CA ASN A 1 -30.32 13.16 9.16
C ASN A 1 -30.07 12.31 7.91
N VAL A 2 -28.89 11.70 7.81
CA VAL A 2 -28.53 10.77 6.70
C VAL A 2 -29.53 9.63 6.58
N SER A 3 -29.95 9.04 7.70
CA SER A 3 -30.94 7.95 7.71
C SER A 3 -32.27 8.30 7.06
N ARG A 4 -32.71 9.56 7.12
CA ARG A 4 -33.94 10.02 6.47
C ARG A 4 -33.78 10.08 4.95
N TYR A 5 -32.65 10.56 4.46
CA TYR A 5 -32.37 10.62 3.01
C TYR A 5 -32.27 9.23 2.41
N VAL A 6 -31.59 8.30 3.11
CA VAL A 6 -31.50 6.91 2.66
C VAL A 6 -32.89 6.27 2.61
N ALA A 7 -33.75 6.48 3.62
CA ALA A 7 -35.11 5.94 3.63
C ALA A 7 -35.98 6.51 2.48
N LEU A 8 -35.86 7.80 2.16
CA LEU A 8 -36.50 8.41 1.01
C LEU A 8 -36.06 7.81 -0.32
N LEU A 9 -34.75 7.57 -0.45
CA LEU A 9 -34.17 6.95 -1.63
C LEU A 9 -34.63 5.49 -1.78
N GLU A 10 -34.66 4.71 -0.70
CA GLU A 10 -35.21 3.35 -0.67
C GLU A 10 -36.71 3.33 -1.10
N GLN A 11 -37.44 4.31 -0.64
CA GLN A 11 -38.87 4.46 -1.03
C GLN A 11 -39.02 4.82 -2.52
N GLN A 12 -38.22 5.74 -3.06
CA GLN A 12 -38.26 6.12 -4.47
C GLN A 12 -37.86 4.96 -5.39
N LEU A 13 -36.86 4.16 -4.99
CA LEU A 13 -36.39 3.03 -5.77
C LEU A 13 -37.23 1.77 -5.56
N ASN A 14 -38.14 1.77 -4.58
CA ASN A 14 -38.87 0.61 -4.12
C ASN A 14 -38.00 -0.60 -3.82
N LEU A 15 -36.77 -0.34 -3.27
CA LEU A 15 -35.76 -1.31 -2.94
C LEU A 15 -35.12 -0.99 -1.59
N ARG A 16 -34.70 -2.01 -0.84
CA ARG A 16 -33.86 -1.80 0.34
C ARG A 16 -32.39 -1.71 -0.07
N LEU A 17 -31.74 -0.64 0.34
CA LEU A 17 -30.31 -0.43 0.13
C LEU A 17 -29.47 -0.85 1.34
N LEU A 18 -30.07 -0.80 2.55
CA LEU A 18 -29.43 -1.18 3.81
C LEU A 18 -30.26 -2.23 4.55
N GLU A 19 -29.60 -3.27 4.99
CA GLU A 19 -30.13 -4.19 5.99
C GLU A 19 -29.81 -3.67 7.40
N ARG A 20 -30.85 -3.48 8.20
CA ARG A 20 -30.75 -2.97 9.56
C ARG A 20 -31.09 -4.09 10.53
N THR A 21 -30.08 -4.56 11.24
CA THR A 21 -30.28 -5.40 12.44
C THR A 21 -30.05 -4.56 13.68
N THR A 22 -30.51 -5.01 14.84
CA THR A 22 -30.35 -4.30 16.11
C THR A 22 -28.87 -4.11 16.51
N ARG A 23 -27.93 -4.79 15.84
CA ARG A 23 -26.50 -4.77 16.15
C ARG A 23 -25.58 -4.33 14.99
N LYS A 24 -26.09 -4.34 13.75
CA LYS A 24 -25.25 -4.05 12.58
C LYS A 24 -26.09 -3.49 11.43
N MET A 25 -25.51 -2.56 10.68
CA MET A 25 -26.07 -2.04 9.44
C MET A 25 -25.13 -2.48 8.30
N THR A 26 -25.67 -3.18 7.30
CA THR A 26 -24.90 -3.67 6.14
C THR A 26 -25.60 -3.30 4.84
N PRO A 27 -24.86 -2.93 3.77
CA PRO A 27 -25.46 -2.68 2.48
C PRO A 27 -25.98 -3.99 1.85
N THR A 28 -27.17 -3.92 1.22
CA THR A 28 -27.69 -4.99 0.35
C THR A 28 -26.89 -5.05 -0.95
N THR A 29 -27.11 -6.08 -1.77
CA THR A 29 -26.53 -6.17 -3.12
C THR A 29 -26.88 -4.94 -3.97
N ALA A 30 -28.16 -4.50 -3.94
CA ALA A 30 -28.60 -3.29 -4.61
C ALA A 30 -27.94 -2.03 -4.04
N GLY A 31 -27.73 -1.97 -2.71
CA GLY A 31 -27.03 -0.88 -2.06
C GLY A 31 -25.56 -0.79 -2.47
N LYS A 32 -24.86 -1.92 -2.56
CA LYS A 32 -23.47 -1.97 -3.05
C LYS A 32 -23.37 -1.51 -4.51
N GLN A 33 -24.25 -2.02 -5.37
CA GLN A 33 -24.26 -1.65 -6.78
C GLN A 33 -24.55 -0.16 -6.98
N LEU A 34 -25.52 0.40 -6.26
CA LEU A 34 -25.81 1.83 -6.30
C LEU A 34 -24.64 2.66 -5.80
N TYR A 35 -24.03 2.27 -4.70
CA TYR A 35 -22.84 2.92 -4.16
C TYR A 35 -21.70 2.97 -5.18
N GLN A 36 -21.35 1.83 -5.77
CA GLN A 36 -20.32 1.74 -6.80
C GLN A 36 -20.60 2.62 -8.02
N SER A 37 -21.87 2.73 -8.43
CA SER A 37 -22.27 3.55 -9.56
C SER A 37 -22.30 5.05 -9.25
N ILE A 38 -22.64 5.46 -8.03
CA ILE A 38 -22.77 6.88 -7.65
C ILE A 38 -21.44 7.47 -7.22
N THR A 39 -20.58 6.69 -6.57
CA THR A 39 -19.29 7.18 -6.05
C THR A 39 -18.46 7.90 -7.11
N PRO A 40 -18.21 7.33 -8.31
CA PRO A 40 -17.45 8.04 -9.34
C PRO A 40 -18.16 9.30 -9.89
N LEU A 41 -19.49 9.34 -9.86
CA LEU A 41 -20.25 10.52 -10.30
C LEU A 41 -20.16 11.65 -9.28
N THR A 42 -20.27 11.36 -7.99
CA THR A 42 -20.13 12.35 -6.92
C THR A 42 -18.71 12.88 -6.82
N GLN A 43 -17.71 12.02 -7.04
CA GLN A 43 -16.33 12.47 -7.18
C GLN A 43 -16.17 13.42 -8.37
N GLY A 44 -16.72 13.10 -9.54
CA GLY A 44 -16.67 13.96 -10.72
C GLY A 44 -17.30 15.33 -10.50
N VAL A 45 -18.40 15.41 -9.74
CA VAL A 45 -19.01 16.69 -9.36
C VAL A 45 -18.08 17.49 -8.43
N ASN A 46 -17.53 16.87 -7.41
CA ASN A 46 -16.63 17.52 -6.48
C ASN A 46 -15.35 18.04 -7.20
N GLU A 47 -14.79 17.25 -8.11
CA GLU A 47 -13.63 17.64 -8.92
C GLU A 47 -13.96 18.83 -9.82
N ALA A 48 -15.12 18.84 -10.47
CA ALA A 48 -15.54 19.97 -11.29
C ALA A 48 -15.72 21.27 -10.46
N LEU A 49 -16.25 21.14 -9.23
CA LEU A 49 -16.37 22.27 -8.30
C LEU A 49 -14.98 22.74 -7.82
N GLU A 50 -14.05 21.84 -7.58
CA GLU A 50 -12.66 22.16 -7.23
C GLU A 50 -11.93 22.84 -8.40
N GLU A 51 -12.07 22.34 -9.63
CA GLU A 51 -11.50 22.99 -10.83
C GLU A 51 -11.99 24.44 -10.98
N VAL A 52 -13.28 24.68 -10.74
CA VAL A 52 -13.82 26.05 -10.77
C VAL A 52 -13.27 26.90 -9.63
N SER A 53 -13.01 26.32 -8.46
CA SER A 53 -12.42 27.03 -7.32
C SER A 53 -10.97 27.46 -7.56
N LEU A 54 -10.24 26.75 -8.44
CA LEU A 54 -8.87 27.09 -8.85
C LEU A 54 -8.75 28.42 -9.63
N TYR A 55 -9.85 28.89 -10.25
CA TYR A 55 -9.87 30.24 -10.86
C TYR A 55 -9.68 31.35 -9.82
N GLY A 56 -9.78 31.04 -8.52
CA GLY A 56 -9.55 31.95 -7.40
C GLY A 56 -8.12 31.99 -6.84
N ASN A 57 -7.11 31.45 -7.50
CA ASN A 57 -5.67 31.51 -7.14
C ASN A 57 -5.28 30.90 -5.75
N SER A 58 -6.03 29.94 -5.22
CA SER A 58 -5.65 29.36 -3.93
C SER A 58 -5.83 27.83 -3.88
N LEU A 59 -4.71 27.13 -3.76
CA LEU A 59 -4.69 25.69 -3.47
C LEU A 59 -5.41 25.43 -2.14
N SER A 60 -6.59 24.82 -2.19
CA SER A 60 -7.45 24.58 -1.02
C SER A 60 -8.33 23.33 -1.23
N GLY A 61 -9.01 22.89 -0.19
CA GLY A 61 -9.93 21.76 -0.24
C GLY A 61 -9.47 20.57 0.58
N HIS A 62 -10.17 19.45 0.46
CA HIS A 62 -9.89 18.24 1.22
C HIS A 62 -9.09 17.25 0.38
N LEU A 63 -7.93 16.82 0.89
CA LEU A 63 -7.08 15.78 0.30
C LEU A 63 -7.15 14.53 1.18
N LYS A 64 -7.66 13.43 0.63
CA LYS A 64 -7.77 12.16 1.34
C LYS A 64 -6.74 11.19 0.79
N ILE A 65 -5.86 10.70 1.66
CA ILE A 65 -4.79 9.79 1.25
C ILE A 65 -4.77 8.52 2.12
N ILE A 66 -4.42 7.40 1.49
CA ILE A 66 -4.01 6.18 2.19
C ILE A 66 -2.49 6.05 2.02
N LEU A 67 -1.80 5.69 3.10
CA LEU A 67 -0.35 5.51 3.08
C LEU A 67 0.11 4.45 4.10
N PRO A 68 1.31 3.84 3.89
CA PRO A 68 1.91 3.00 4.91
C PRO A 68 2.41 3.85 6.09
N ASP A 69 2.26 3.32 7.32
CA ASP A 69 2.80 3.95 8.53
C ASP A 69 4.33 3.79 8.55
N LEU A 70 5.02 4.85 8.13
CA LEU A 70 6.47 4.92 8.09
C LEU A 70 6.94 6.20 8.81
N PRO A 71 7.96 6.12 9.68
CA PRO A 71 8.40 7.28 10.47
C PRO A 71 8.71 8.53 9.64
N PHE A 72 9.44 8.39 8.54
CA PHE A 72 9.78 9.52 7.67
C PHE A 72 8.56 10.15 6.96
N MET A 73 7.49 9.36 6.70
CA MET A 73 6.24 9.88 6.14
C MET A 73 5.57 10.87 7.06
N ALA A 74 5.58 10.60 8.36
CA ALA A 74 4.93 11.46 9.35
C ALA A 74 5.52 12.87 9.35
N GLU A 75 6.84 12.99 9.24
CA GLU A 75 7.54 14.29 9.16
C GLU A 75 7.20 15.03 7.86
N ILE A 76 7.29 14.35 6.70
CA ILE A 76 6.97 14.93 5.40
C ILE A 76 5.51 15.43 5.36
N ILE A 77 4.59 14.66 5.92
CA ILE A 77 3.16 15.03 5.95
C ILE A 77 2.94 16.25 6.86
N ALA A 78 3.57 16.29 8.02
CA ALA A 78 3.47 17.42 8.94
C ALA A 78 3.99 18.71 8.29
N ASP A 79 5.14 18.63 7.59
CA ASP A 79 5.70 19.76 6.85
C ASP A 79 4.79 20.21 5.71
N PHE A 80 4.18 19.26 4.99
CA PHE A 80 3.18 19.61 3.95
C PHE A 80 2.00 20.39 4.54
N CYS A 81 1.45 19.93 5.67
CA CYS A 81 0.33 20.61 6.33
C CYS A 81 0.70 22.05 6.77
N LEU A 82 1.93 22.24 7.26
CA LEU A 82 2.43 23.57 7.64
C LEU A 82 2.56 24.50 6.43
N GLN A 83 3.04 23.99 5.29
CA GLN A 83 3.23 24.79 4.06
C GLN A 83 1.91 25.06 3.33
N HIS A 84 0.91 24.20 3.49
CA HIS A 84 -0.38 24.28 2.79
C HIS A 84 -1.58 24.33 3.75
N PRO A 85 -1.70 25.34 4.62
CA PRO A 85 -2.70 25.38 5.70
C PRO A 85 -4.17 25.45 5.21
N ARG A 86 -4.40 25.69 3.93
CA ARG A 86 -5.73 25.68 3.32
C ARG A 86 -6.15 24.32 2.77
N ILE A 87 -5.24 23.34 2.74
CA ILE A 87 -5.56 21.96 2.42
C ILE A 87 -5.90 21.24 3.72
N GLN A 88 -7.11 20.69 3.78
CA GLN A 88 -7.51 19.79 4.85
C GLN A 88 -7.07 18.38 4.47
N LEU A 89 -6.01 17.87 5.10
CA LEU A 89 -5.47 16.55 4.82
C LEU A 89 -6.08 15.51 5.77
N SER A 90 -6.58 14.41 5.22
CA SER A 90 -6.96 13.21 5.95
C SER A 90 -6.08 12.04 5.51
N CYS A 91 -5.39 11.44 6.46
CA CYS A 91 -4.53 10.28 6.23
C CYS A 91 -5.13 9.05 6.90
N ASP A 92 -5.22 7.96 6.14
CA ASP A 92 -5.54 6.64 6.67
C ASP A 92 -4.33 5.73 6.50
N THR A 93 -3.96 5.00 7.55
CA THR A 93 -2.77 4.15 7.52
C THR A 93 -3.17 2.71 7.24
N GLN A 94 -2.97 2.29 5.99
CA GLN A 94 -3.16 0.91 5.57
C GLN A 94 -1.98 0.45 4.74
N LEU A 95 -1.48 -0.74 5.04
CA LEU A 95 -0.35 -1.32 4.32
C LEU A 95 -0.76 -1.90 2.96
N ASN A 96 -2.02 -2.28 2.82
CA ASN A 96 -2.55 -2.93 1.62
C ASN A 96 -4.05 -2.67 1.53
N PRO A 97 -4.46 -1.54 0.98
CA PRO A 97 -5.87 -1.24 0.80
C PRO A 97 -6.48 -2.21 -0.22
N ASP A 98 -7.63 -2.81 0.13
CA ASP A 98 -8.43 -3.55 -0.82
C ASP A 98 -8.89 -2.62 -1.94
N GLU A 99 -8.99 -3.12 -3.18
CA GLU A 99 -9.42 -2.32 -4.34
C GLU A 99 -10.73 -1.56 -4.11
N GLY A 100 -11.66 -2.13 -3.33
CA GLY A 100 -12.91 -1.46 -2.97
C GLY A 100 -12.76 -0.29 -1.99
N LEU A 101 -11.59 -0.12 -1.35
CA LEU A 101 -11.30 1.02 -0.46
C LEU A 101 -10.69 2.21 -1.21
N LEU A 102 -10.27 2.03 -2.45
CA LEU A 102 -9.74 3.13 -3.27
C LEU A 102 -10.82 4.16 -3.60
N ASP A 103 -12.09 3.74 -3.62
CA ASP A 103 -13.23 4.62 -3.80
C ASP A 103 -13.37 5.59 -2.61
N GLY A 104 -13.16 6.87 -2.87
CA GLY A 104 -13.28 7.94 -1.87
C GLY A 104 -11.95 8.52 -1.38
N PHE A 105 -10.82 8.02 -1.89
CA PHE A 105 -9.50 8.60 -1.68
C PHE A 105 -8.97 9.25 -2.97
N ASP A 106 -8.23 10.34 -2.80
CA ASP A 106 -7.61 11.06 -3.92
C ASP A 106 -6.26 10.43 -4.32
N LEU A 107 -5.56 9.85 -3.35
CA LEU A 107 -4.23 9.26 -3.51
C LEU A 107 -4.06 8.06 -2.58
N VAL A 108 -3.42 7.01 -3.10
CA VAL A 108 -3.03 5.84 -2.32
C VAL A 108 -1.54 5.59 -2.53
N LEU A 109 -0.79 5.57 -1.43
CA LEU A 109 0.61 5.14 -1.43
C LEU A 109 0.65 3.67 -1.00
N ASN A 110 1.15 2.80 -1.87
CA ASN A 110 1.18 1.36 -1.62
C ASN A 110 2.50 0.74 -2.05
N PHE A 111 2.94 -0.26 -1.28
CA PHE A 111 4.10 -1.05 -1.65
C PHE A 111 3.73 -2.18 -2.60
N GLY A 112 4.62 -2.42 -3.58
CA GLY A 112 4.53 -3.55 -4.50
C GLY A 112 5.89 -4.17 -4.77
N ARG A 113 5.87 -5.39 -5.34
CA ARG A 113 7.03 -6.08 -5.91
C ARG A 113 6.69 -6.61 -7.29
N GLY A 114 7.54 -6.28 -8.26
CA GLY A 114 7.30 -6.63 -9.65
C GLY A 114 6.17 -5.83 -10.29
N PRO A 115 5.66 -6.26 -11.47
CA PRO A 115 4.64 -5.54 -12.21
C PRO A 115 3.34 -5.44 -11.41
N LEU A 116 2.73 -4.25 -11.44
CA LEU A 116 1.40 -4.02 -10.88
C LEU A 116 0.34 -4.60 -11.82
N GLU A 117 -0.75 -5.08 -11.25
CA GLU A 117 -1.93 -5.45 -12.02
C GLU A 117 -2.63 -4.20 -12.56
N ASP A 118 -3.27 -4.33 -13.73
CA ASP A 118 -4.03 -3.23 -14.32
C ASP A 118 -5.32 -3.02 -13.53
N SER A 119 -5.38 -1.92 -12.81
CA SER A 119 -6.51 -1.56 -11.95
C SER A 119 -7.29 -0.34 -12.44
N GLY A 120 -6.96 0.21 -13.62
CA GLY A 120 -7.53 1.46 -14.12
C GLY A 120 -7.04 2.71 -13.37
N TRP A 121 -6.11 2.55 -12.43
CA TRP A 121 -5.44 3.64 -11.72
C TRP A 121 -4.09 3.96 -12.37
N VAL A 122 -3.71 5.24 -12.32
CA VAL A 122 -2.34 5.63 -12.69
C VAL A 122 -1.42 5.27 -11.55
N ALA A 123 -0.38 4.50 -11.85
CA ALA A 123 0.66 4.15 -10.90
C ALA A 123 1.92 4.94 -11.22
N LYS A 124 2.40 5.75 -10.27
CA LYS A 124 3.68 6.45 -10.35
C LYS A 124 4.63 5.87 -9.30
N GLU A 125 5.80 5.45 -9.73
CA GLU A 125 6.86 5.03 -8.82
C GLU A 125 7.38 6.25 -8.04
N ILE A 126 7.43 6.12 -6.71
CA ILE A 126 7.89 7.17 -5.80
C ILE A 126 9.26 6.84 -5.22
N LEU A 127 9.46 5.58 -4.80
CA LEU A 127 10.67 5.13 -4.14
C LEU A 127 10.91 3.65 -4.45
N ARG A 128 12.16 3.27 -4.64
CA ARG A 128 12.57 1.90 -4.94
C ARG A 128 13.69 1.46 -4.02
N TRP A 129 13.49 0.34 -3.36
CA TRP A 129 14.48 -0.26 -2.48
C TRP A 129 14.89 -1.65 -2.99
N PRO A 130 16.17 -1.85 -3.29
CA PRO A 130 16.71 -3.17 -3.54
C PRO A 130 16.44 -4.10 -2.36
N SER A 131 16.18 -5.36 -2.67
CA SER A 131 15.83 -6.36 -1.65
C SER A 131 16.76 -7.55 -1.73
N CYS A 132 16.90 -8.24 -0.60
CA CYS A 132 17.69 -9.46 -0.51
C CYS A 132 16.92 -10.52 0.29
N VAL A 133 17.28 -11.79 0.05
CA VAL A 133 16.90 -12.88 0.93
C VAL A 133 17.87 -12.95 2.08
N VAL A 134 17.38 -13.03 3.30
CA VAL A 134 18.19 -13.10 4.52
C VAL A 134 17.72 -14.21 5.45
N ALA A 135 18.64 -14.70 6.27
CA ALA A 135 18.36 -15.61 7.37
C ALA A 135 19.37 -15.41 8.51
N ALA A 136 18.98 -15.77 9.74
CA ALA A 136 19.94 -15.83 10.83
C ALA A 136 20.86 -17.04 10.68
N PRO A 137 22.18 -16.93 11.03
CA PRO A 137 23.13 -18.05 10.96
C PRO A 137 22.67 -19.29 11.76
N GLN A 138 21.94 -19.09 12.85
CA GLN A 138 21.43 -20.18 13.67
C GLN A 138 20.39 -21.06 12.92
N LEU A 139 19.65 -20.50 11.94
CA LEU A 139 18.71 -21.29 11.14
C LEU A 139 19.43 -22.36 10.31
N LEU A 140 20.63 -22.04 9.84
CA LEU A 140 21.45 -22.94 9.01
C LEU A 140 22.07 -24.11 9.78
N LYS A 141 21.95 -24.13 11.12
CA LYS A 141 22.33 -25.31 11.90
C LYS A 141 21.37 -26.48 11.66
N ASN A 142 20.11 -26.18 11.33
CA ASN A 142 19.04 -27.16 11.16
C ASN A 142 18.52 -27.26 9.73
N HIS A 143 18.91 -26.34 8.86
CA HIS A 143 18.47 -26.28 7.46
C HIS A 143 19.67 -26.05 6.55
N LEU A 144 19.66 -26.68 5.39
CA LEU A 144 20.66 -26.44 4.36
C LEU A 144 20.54 -25.00 3.83
N LEU A 145 21.67 -24.40 3.50
CA LEU A 145 21.73 -23.12 2.83
C LEU A 145 21.19 -23.28 1.40
N PRO A 146 20.03 -22.68 1.06
CA PRO A 146 19.51 -22.79 -0.29
C PRO A 146 20.39 -22.02 -1.27
N ARG A 147 20.67 -22.62 -2.43
CA ARG A 147 21.48 -22.06 -3.52
C ARG A 147 20.66 -21.78 -4.78
N SER A 148 19.41 -22.22 -4.78
CA SER A 148 18.47 -22.01 -5.88
C SER A 148 17.08 -21.66 -5.36
N LEU A 149 16.22 -21.17 -6.25
CA LEU A 149 14.82 -20.88 -5.92
C LEU A 149 14.05 -22.16 -5.55
N ASP A 150 14.36 -23.29 -6.21
CA ASP A 150 13.72 -24.57 -5.91
C ASP A 150 14.07 -25.03 -4.50
N GLU A 151 15.33 -24.93 -4.10
CA GLU A 151 15.77 -25.25 -2.73
C GLU A 151 15.13 -24.30 -1.71
N LEU A 152 15.02 -22.98 -2.01
CA LEU A 152 14.38 -22.02 -1.15
C LEU A 152 12.89 -22.34 -0.93
N SER A 153 12.20 -22.92 -1.91
CA SER A 153 10.80 -23.31 -1.79
C SER A 153 10.55 -24.40 -0.75
N THR A 154 11.57 -25.17 -0.38
CA THR A 154 11.49 -26.32 0.53
C THR A 154 11.85 -26.01 1.99
N VAL A 155 12.36 -24.81 2.26
CA VAL A 155 12.79 -24.39 3.61
C VAL A 155 11.78 -23.43 4.25
N PRO A 156 11.78 -23.30 5.60
CA PRO A 156 10.82 -22.42 6.28
C PRO A 156 11.04 -20.94 5.91
N CYS A 157 9.99 -20.26 5.51
CA CYS A 157 10.01 -18.88 5.10
C CYS A 157 9.07 -18.00 5.95
N ILE A 158 9.39 -16.72 6.00
CA ILE A 158 8.57 -15.68 6.62
C ILE A 158 7.98 -14.84 5.50
N THR A 159 6.66 -14.83 5.35
CA THR A 159 6.00 -14.05 4.29
C THR A 159 5.43 -12.77 4.84
N SER A 160 5.58 -11.68 4.06
CA SER A 160 4.93 -10.41 4.35
C SER A 160 3.59 -10.33 3.62
N LEU A 161 2.49 -10.23 4.37
CA LEU A 161 1.14 -10.05 3.82
C LEU A 161 0.98 -8.70 3.13
N SER A 162 1.71 -7.67 3.60
CA SER A 162 1.62 -6.32 3.04
C SER A 162 2.09 -6.19 1.60
N VAL A 163 2.95 -7.11 1.15
CA VAL A 163 3.53 -7.03 -0.20
C VAL A 163 3.04 -8.16 -1.09
N LEU A 164 2.62 -9.28 -0.50
CA LEU A 164 2.42 -10.50 -1.24
C LEU A 164 1.00 -11.07 -1.12
N GLN A 165 0.14 -10.59 -0.22
CA GLN A 165 -1.23 -11.09 0.00
C GLN A 165 -1.38 -12.63 -0.13
N GLY A 166 -0.34 -13.37 0.23
CA GLY A 166 -0.26 -14.81 0.00
C GLY A 166 0.17 -15.21 -1.42
N MET A 167 0.57 -14.24 -2.23
CA MET A 167 1.12 -14.47 -3.58
C MET A 167 2.50 -15.12 -3.52
N PRO A 168 2.95 -15.80 -4.61
CA PRO A 168 4.29 -16.35 -4.69
C PRO A 168 5.35 -15.26 -4.55
N TRP A 169 6.50 -15.62 -3.99
CA TRP A 169 7.64 -14.73 -3.95
C TRP A 169 8.11 -14.41 -5.37
N ARG A 170 8.38 -13.14 -5.64
CA ARG A 170 8.79 -12.65 -6.95
C ARG A 170 10.27 -12.31 -6.97
N PHE A 171 10.94 -12.78 -8.00
CA PHE A 171 12.34 -12.56 -8.28
C PHE A 171 12.51 -11.90 -9.65
N LYS A 172 13.67 -11.28 -9.88
CA LYS A 172 14.03 -10.71 -11.18
C LYS A 172 13.89 -11.74 -12.30
N GLN A 173 13.84 -11.28 -13.54
CA GLN A 173 13.61 -12.11 -14.73
C GLN A 173 12.23 -12.83 -14.69
N ASN A 174 11.26 -12.22 -14.03
CA ASN A 174 9.89 -12.73 -13.93
C ASN A 174 9.75 -14.13 -13.29
N GLN A 175 10.71 -14.50 -12.45
CA GLN A 175 10.68 -15.77 -11.72
C GLN A 175 9.80 -15.66 -10.47
N THR A 176 9.07 -16.71 -10.19
CA THR A 176 8.21 -16.78 -8.99
C THR A 176 8.32 -18.14 -8.33
N ILE A 177 8.27 -18.18 -7.00
CA ILE A 177 8.23 -19.41 -6.23
C ILE A 177 7.13 -19.38 -5.16
N GLN A 178 6.49 -20.52 -4.96
CA GLN A 178 5.68 -20.76 -3.77
C GLN A 178 6.60 -21.17 -2.63
N VAL A 179 6.46 -20.54 -1.48
CA VAL A 179 7.29 -20.86 -0.31
C VAL A 179 6.47 -21.52 0.79
N GLN A 180 7.13 -22.39 1.55
CA GLN A 180 6.56 -22.93 2.78
C GLN A 180 6.75 -21.88 3.88
N PHE A 181 5.65 -21.37 4.43
CA PHE A 181 5.73 -20.33 5.45
C PHE A 181 5.31 -20.89 6.81
N ASN A 182 6.11 -20.56 7.82
CA ASN A 182 5.78 -20.80 9.22
C ASN A 182 5.20 -19.55 9.89
N TYR A 183 5.40 -18.37 9.28
CA TYR A 183 4.97 -17.10 9.82
C TYR A 183 4.57 -16.14 8.72
N LYS A 184 3.34 -15.58 8.83
CA LYS A 184 2.82 -14.52 7.97
C LYS A 184 2.64 -13.25 8.77
N VAL A 185 3.14 -12.13 8.26
CA VAL A 185 3.05 -10.82 8.91
C VAL A 185 2.70 -9.73 7.90
N ASN A 186 2.16 -8.63 8.39
CA ASN A 186 1.89 -7.42 7.60
C ASN A 186 2.84 -6.27 7.92
N SER A 187 3.99 -6.57 8.53
CA SER A 187 4.99 -5.57 8.95
C SER A 187 6.39 -6.06 8.61
N GLY A 188 7.17 -5.23 7.90
CA GLY A 188 8.58 -5.50 7.61
C GLY A 188 9.43 -5.63 8.87
N ASN A 189 9.15 -4.82 9.90
CA ASN A 189 9.83 -4.91 11.20
C ASN A 189 9.57 -6.24 11.90
N MET A 190 8.35 -6.75 11.86
CA MET A 190 8.03 -8.07 12.43
C MET A 190 8.69 -9.18 11.63
N ALA A 191 8.73 -9.11 10.30
CA ALA A 191 9.44 -10.06 9.45
C ALA A 191 10.94 -10.07 9.75
N ARG A 192 11.57 -8.90 9.90
CA ARG A 192 12.98 -8.74 10.27
C ARG A 192 13.24 -9.35 11.67
N ALA A 193 12.42 -9.04 12.66
CA ALA A 193 12.55 -9.59 14.01
C ALA A 193 12.45 -11.12 14.01
N ALA A 194 11.52 -11.70 13.25
CA ALA A 194 11.36 -13.13 13.11
C ALA A 194 12.58 -13.78 12.41
N ALA A 195 13.11 -13.16 11.36
CA ALA A 195 14.33 -13.61 10.68
C ALA A 195 15.53 -13.62 11.63
N LEU A 196 15.73 -12.55 12.41
CA LEU A 196 16.79 -12.47 13.45
C LEU A 196 16.69 -13.57 14.50
N LYS A 197 15.47 -14.02 14.81
CA LYS A 197 15.23 -15.15 15.73
C LYS A 197 15.39 -16.53 15.09
N GLY A 198 15.67 -16.57 13.77
CA GLY A 198 15.85 -17.82 13.05
C GLY A 198 14.54 -18.57 12.76
N LEU A 199 13.42 -17.87 12.67
CA LEU A 199 12.14 -18.49 12.32
C LEU A 199 12.09 -18.99 10.87
N GLY A 200 12.85 -18.36 9.97
CA GLY A 200 12.84 -18.71 8.55
C GLY A 200 13.63 -17.71 7.71
N PHE A 201 13.65 -17.97 6.42
CA PHE A 201 14.18 -17.05 5.40
C PHE A 201 13.17 -15.94 5.14
N ALA A 202 13.64 -14.72 4.87
CA ALA A 202 12.79 -13.57 4.58
C ALA A 202 13.34 -12.74 3.43
N ILE A 203 12.45 -12.16 2.60
CA ILE A 203 12.83 -11.07 1.68
C ILE A 203 12.63 -9.76 2.41
N LEU A 204 13.71 -8.99 2.55
CA LEU A 204 13.71 -7.68 3.19
C LEU A 204 14.39 -6.64 2.30
N PRO A 205 14.01 -5.35 2.39
CA PRO A 205 14.80 -4.27 1.81
C PRO A 205 16.20 -4.30 2.37
N THR A 206 17.22 -4.19 1.50
CA THR A 206 18.62 -4.33 1.90
C THR A 206 19.01 -3.30 2.96
N HIS A 207 18.61 -2.03 2.79
CA HIS A 207 18.89 -0.98 3.77
C HIS A 207 18.30 -1.29 5.17
N ALA A 208 17.13 -1.95 5.24
CA ALA A 208 16.47 -2.25 6.51
C ALA A 208 17.17 -3.37 7.31
N CYS A 209 17.97 -4.20 6.67
CA CYS A 209 18.69 -5.31 7.31
C CYS A 209 20.23 -5.19 7.22
N GLN A 210 20.77 -4.14 6.58
CA GLN A 210 22.20 -3.97 6.38
C GLN A 210 22.99 -3.99 7.70
N SER A 211 22.53 -3.23 8.70
CA SER A 211 23.17 -3.22 10.03
C SER A 211 23.22 -4.60 10.71
N ASP A 212 22.21 -5.44 10.46
CA ASP A 212 22.20 -6.80 11.02
C ASP A 212 23.13 -7.72 10.26
N ILE A 213 23.27 -7.51 8.94
CA ILE A 213 24.22 -8.24 8.10
C ILE A 213 25.65 -7.87 8.53
N ASP A 214 25.95 -6.59 8.69
CA ASP A 214 27.28 -6.11 9.11
C ASP A 214 27.70 -6.65 10.49
N LYS A 215 26.71 -6.85 11.37
CA LYS A 215 26.92 -7.43 12.70
C LYS A 215 26.93 -8.97 12.71
N GLY A 216 26.72 -9.61 11.56
CA GLY A 216 26.65 -11.06 11.44
C GLY A 216 25.41 -11.70 12.09
N LEU A 217 24.38 -10.89 12.41
CA LEU A 217 23.12 -11.37 12.98
C LEU A 217 22.20 -11.95 11.89
N LEU A 218 22.32 -11.43 10.67
CA LEU A 218 21.72 -11.96 9.45
C LEU A 218 22.80 -12.21 8.41
N ILE A 219 22.56 -13.17 7.54
CA ILE A 219 23.36 -13.41 6.33
C ILE A 219 22.50 -13.21 5.09
N LYS A 220 23.07 -12.60 4.07
CA LYS A 220 22.47 -12.53 2.74
C LYS A 220 22.62 -13.89 2.06
N ILE A 221 21.53 -14.38 1.48
CA ILE A 221 21.49 -15.66 0.76
C ILE A 221 21.66 -15.38 -0.73
N ASP A 222 22.65 -15.97 -1.33
CA ASP A 222 22.89 -15.89 -2.77
C ASP A 222 22.19 -17.06 -3.48
N LEU A 223 21.18 -16.73 -4.28
CA LEU A 223 20.36 -17.69 -5.01
C LEU A 223 20.59 -17.65 -6.52
N ASN A 224 21.63 -16.97 -7.00
CA ASN A 224 21.84 -16.65 -8.42
C ASN A 224 20.67 -15.88 -9.08
N CYS A 225 19.70 -15.45 -8.29
CA CYS A 225 18.58 -14.63 -8.72
C CYS A 225 18.15 -13.70 -7.56
N GLU A 226 18.11 -12.41 -7.82
CA GLU A 226 17.73 -11.43 -6.80
C GLU A 226 16.21 -11.32 -6.71
N PRO A 227 15.65 -11.06 -5.49
CA PRO A 227 14.25 -10.68 -5.36
C PRO A 227 13.94 -9.41 -6.15
N GLU A 228 12.68 -9.28 -6.58
CA GLU A 228 12.17 -7.99 -7.08
C GLU A 228 12.30 -6.92 -6.00
N ASP A 229 12.61 -5.70 -6.42
CA ASP A 229 12.73 -4.55 -5.54
C ASP A 229 11.40 -4.26 -4.84
N LEU A 230 11.47 -3.72 -3.64
CA LEU A 230 10.31 -3.16 -2.96
C LEU A 230 10.10 -1.73 -3.48
N VAL A 231 8.95 -1.49 -4.11
CA VAL A 231 8.64 -0.19 -4.73
C VAL A 231 7.44 0.43 -4.02
N LEU A 232 7.56 1.70 -3.64
CA LEU A 232 6.45 2.52 -3.19
C LEU A 232 5.83 3.19 -4.42
N TYR A 233 4.56 2.88 -4.67
CA TYR A 233 3.78 3.48 -5.75
C TYR A 233 2.80 4.49 -5.20
N ALA A 234 2.61 5.57 -5.94
CA ALA A 234 1.48 6.47 -5.80
C ALA A 234 0.41 6.07 -6.81
N LEU A 235 -0.76 5.71 -6.33
CA LEU A 235 -1.91 5.33 -7.13
C LEU A 235 -2.95 6.44 -7.04
N TYR A 236 -3.43 6.92 -8.17
CA TYR A 236 -4.49 7.92 -8.25
C TYR A 236 -5.37 7.72 -9.49
N SER A 237 -6.56 8.30 -9.49
CA SER A 237 -7.53 8.13 -10.56
C SER A 237 -6.94 8.44 -11.94
N GLY A 238 -7.14 7.53 -12.90
CA GLY A 238 -6.64 7.61 -14.29
C GLY A 238 -7.24 8.71 -15.16
N LYS A 239 -7.86 9.75 -14.58
CA LYS A 239 -8.27 10.95 -15.31
C LYS A 239 -7.04 11.65 -15.88
N LYS A 240 -7.22 12.27 -17.01
CA LYS A 240 -6.15 12.86 -17.85
C LYS A 240 -5.17 13.77 -17.09
N TYR A 241 -5.60 14.32 -15.94
CA TYR A 241 -4.78 15.13 -15.04
C TYR A 241 -5.13 14.81 -13.59
N PRO A 242 -4.16 14.50 -12.72
CA PRO A 242 -4.40 14.42 -11.29
C PRO A 242 -4.86 15.76 -10.75
N LEU A 243 -5.68 15.77 -9.70
CA LEU A 243 -6.06 16.99 -8.99
C LEU A 243 -4.80 17.77 -8.58
N GLU A 244 -4.82 19.10 -8.70
CA GLU A 244 -3.65 19.93 -8.41
C GLU A 244 -3.12 19.72 -6.99
N LYS A 245 -4.00 19.50 -6.01
CA LYS A 245 -3.62 19.16 -4.62
C LYS A 245 -2.84 17.85 -4.52
N VAL A 246 -3.18 16.81 -5.34
CA VAL A 246 -2.45 15.55 -5.40
C VAL A 246 -1.07 15.77 -6.01
N LYS A 247 -0.98 16.55 -7.07
CA LYS A 247 0.27 16.85 -7.74
C LYS A 247 1.25 17.60 -6.81
N VAL A 248 0.78 18.64 -6.13
CA VAL A 248 1.58 19.39 -5.17
C VAL A 248 2.01 18.51 -3.98
N PHE A 249 1.13 17.63 -3.50
CA PHE A 249 1.50 16.67 -2.46
C PHE A 249 2.59 15.70 -2.93
N LEU A 250 2.48 15.15 -4.16
CA LEU A 250 3.48 14.24 -4.72
C LEU A 250 4.83 14.92 -4.95
N GLU A 251 4.83 16.20 -5.39
CA GLU A 251 6.05 16.99 -5.52
C GLU A 251 6.71 17.21 -4.16
N HIS A 252 5.93 17.59 -3.14
CA HIS A 252 6.42 17.74 -1.77
C HIS A 252 6.97 16.43 -1.20
N LEU A 253 6.26 15.33 -1.42
CA LEU A 253 6.69 14.00 -1.01
C LEU A 253 8.03 13.63 -1.65
N GLN A 254 8.18 13.83 -2.97
CA GLN A 254 9.43 13.52 -3.67
C GLN A 254 10.62 14.36 -3.14
N LEU A 255 10.39 15.63 -2.81
CA LEU A 255 11.43 16.47 -2.21
C LEU A 255 11.84 15.96 -0.82
N GLY A 256 10.88 15.56 0.01
CA GLY A 256 11.14 15.01 1.35
C GLY A 256 11.83 13.64 1.36
N LEU A 257 11.76 12.91 0.24
CA LEU A 257 12.40 11.59 0.11
C LEU A 257 13.85 11.67 -0.41
N VAL A 258 14.31 12.83 -0.84
CA VAL A 258 15.70 13.03 -1.29
C VAL A 258 16.66 12.70 -0.13
N GLY A 259 17.51 11.67 -0.32
CA GLY A 259 18.45 11.20 0.70
C GLY A 259 18.02 9.95 1.47
N LEU A 260 16.84 9.40 1.18
CA LEU A 260 16.36 8.11 1.71
C LEU A 260 16.54 6.95 0.71
N GLU A 261 17.12 7.22 -0.47
CA GLU A 261 17.45 6.24 -1.51
C GLU A 261 18.66 5.36 -1.17
#